data_98379eaf8b1bfde92ca39e26ea9f6f14
#
_entry.id   98379eaf8b1bfde92ca39e26ea9f6f14
#
_cell.length_a   1.000
_cell.length_b   1.000
_cell.length_c   1.000
_cell.angle_alpha   90.00
_cell.angle_beta   90.00
_cell.angle_gamma   90.00
#
_symmetry.space_group_name_H-M   'P 1'
#
loop_
_entity.id
_entity.type
_entity.pdbx_description
1 polymer ?
#
loop_
_entity_poly.entity_id
_entity_poly.type
_entity_poly.pdbx_seq_one_letter_code
_entity_poly.pdbx_strand_id
1 'polypeptide(L)'
;SEQMAVSAQKTKIHLAISTWEWGTYFDPKLLLKGITLNISKLRRPNPNSVPWDTKASGLYMICTLSKHEAEKNGFTDSLMLDHEDNIAEATGANIFFKDNNGDLHTPIPDSFLDGITRRCVIDIAKSKGIKVIERKIKPKEMQNFVGCFLTGTAAEITPVSKIDKYNFTVCSVIKDLSESYQAIVRKKNAA
;
A
#
# COMPACT_ATOMS: atom_id res chain seq x y z
N SER A 1 0.74 -26.72 -13.99
CA SER A 1 1.07 -27.90 -13.17
C SER A 1 0.96 -29.16 -14.03
N GLU A 2 1.73 -30.17 -13.71
CA GLU A 2 1.76 -31.47 -14.42
C GLU A 2 0.58 -32.38 -14.03
N GLN A 3 -0.17 -32.01 -13.00
CA GLN A 3 -1.36 -32.72 -12.51
C GLN A 3 -2.50 -31.76 -12.23
N MET A 4 -3.71 -32.15 -12.60
CA MET A 4 -4.94 -31.48 -12.18
C MET A 4 -5.39 -32.10 -10.84
N ALA A 5 -4.86 -31.57 -9.73
CA ALA A 5 -5.16 -32.04 -8.38
C ALA A 5 -4.97 -30.91 -7.37
N VAL A 6 -5.58 -31.04 -6.19
CA VAL A 6 -5.35 -30.12 -5.06
C VAL A 6 -3.92 -30.26 -4.52
N SER A 7 -3.40 -31.49 -4.44
CA SER A 7 -2.02 -31.72 -4.01
C SER A 7 -1.00 -31.32 -5.07
N ALA A 8 -0.04 -30.49 -4.69
CA ALA A 8 1.08 -30.06 -5.51
C ALA A 8 2.40 -30.82 -5.23
N GLN A 9 2.35 -31.88 -4.40
CA GLN A 9 3.54 -32.58 -3.92
C GLN A 9 4.40 -33.20 -5.04
N LYS A 10 3.79 -33.53 -6.16
CA LYS A 10 4.47 -34.13 -7.33
C LYS A 10 4.71 -33.15 -8.48
N THR A 11 4.36 -31.88 -8.31
CA THR A 11 4.59 -30.85 -9.33
C THR A 11 6.00 -30.28 -9.23
N LYS A 12 6.53 -29.81 -10.35
CA LYS A 12 7.83 -29.11 -10.38
C LYS A 12 7.65 -27.65 -10.02
N ILE A 13 8.64 -27.09 -9.35
CA ILE A 13 8.72 -25.66 -9.13
C ILE A 13 9.36 -25.02 -10.37
N HIS A 14 8.69 -24.04 -10.95
CA HIS A 14 9.18 -23.29 -12.10
C HIS A 14 9.50 -21.87 -11.66
N LEU A 15 10.69 -21.37 -12.05
CA LEU A 15 11.09 -19.98 -11.89
C LEU A 15 11.13 -19.30 -13.25
N ALA A 16 10.41 -18.19 -13.38
CA ALA A 16 10.48 -17.33 -14.55
C ALA A 16 10.85 -15.91 -14.11
N ILE A 17 11.82 -15.29 -14.79
CA ILE A 17 12.22 -13.91 -14.59
C ILE A 17 11.97 -13.16 -15.87
N SER A 18 11.11 -12.14 -15.84
CA SER A 18 10.77 -11.31 -16.99
C SER A 18 11.05 -9.85 -16.67
N THR A 19 11.62 -9.12 -17.63
CA THR A 19 11.86 -7.68 -17.53
C THR A 19 11.25 -6.99 -18.74
N TRP A 20 10.64 -5.83 -18.52
CA TRP A 20 10.08 -4.98 -19.57
C TRP A 20 10.14 -3.54 -19.14
N GLU A 21 10.05 -2.63 -20.10
CA GLU A 21 9.89 -1.21 -19.81
C GLU A 21 8.51 -0.96 -19.21
N TRP A 22 8.48 -0.35 -18.03
CA TRP A 22 7.25 0.00 -17.33
C TRP A 22 7.23 1.50 -17.06
N GLY A 23 6.19 2.18 -17.53
CA GLY A 23 5.96 3.59 -17.22
C GLY A 23 5.62 3.84 -15.74
N THR A 24 5.12 5.02 -15.43
CA THR A 24 4.66 5.35 -14.06
C THR A 24 3.40 4.58 -13.70
N TYR A 25 3.33 4.06 -12.47
CA TYR A 25 2.16 3.30 -11.99
C TYR A 25 0.90 4.16 -11.90
N PHE A 26 1.04 5.41 -11.47
CA PHE A 26 -0.01 6.43 -11.49
C PHE A 26 0.40 7.59 -12.41
N ASP A 27 -0.60 8.29 -13.00
CA ASP A 27 -0.36 9.49 -13.78
C ASP A 27 0.43 10.52 -12.92
N PRO A 28 1.57 11.05 -13.41
CA PRO A 28 2.36 12.05 -12.69
C PRO A 28 1.55 13.27 -12.23
N LYS A 29 0.50 13.66 -12.96
CA LYS A 29 -0.40 14.75 -12.56
C LYS A 29 -1.21 14.41 -11.29
N LEU A 30 -1.55 13.13 -11.13
CA LEU A 30 -2.23 12.66 -9.92
C LEU A 30 -1.28 12.62 -8.71
N LEU A 31 0.01 12.34 -8.92
CA LEU A 31 1.00 12.37 -7.83
C LEU A 31 1.14 13.75 -7.20
N LEU A 32 0.95 14.83 -7.97
CA LEU A 32 0.98 16.20 -7.44
C LEU A 32 -0.26 16.55 -6.62
N LYS A 33 -1.43 16.02 -7.02
CA LYS A 33 -2.72 16.34 -6.40
C LYS A 33 -3.11 15.33 -5.31
N GLY A 34 -2.49 14.17 -5.28
CA GLY A 34 -2.89 13.00 -4.51
C GLY A 34 -4.01 12.20 -5.19
N ILE A 35 -3.91 10.88 -5.09
CA ILE A 35 -4.93 9.96 -5.61
C ILE A 35 -6.14 9.90 -4.68
N THR A 36 -7.24 9.33 -5.19
CA THR A 36 -8.48 9.15 -4.42
C THR A 36 -8.79 7.67 -4.23
N LEU A 37 -9.25 7.30 -3.05
CA LEU A 37 -9.64 5.93 -2.72
C LEU A 37 -11.10 5.90 -2.25
N ASN A 38 -11.80 4.78 -2.52
CA ASN A 38 -12.99 4.40 -1.76
C ASN A 38 -12.62 3.36 -0.69
N ILE A 39 -13.49 3.11 0.27
CA ILE A 39 -13.35 1.96 1.17
C ILE A 39 -13.99 0.74 0.48
N SER A 40 -13.21 -0.34 0.31
CA SER A 40 -13.68 -1.57 -0.29
C SER A 40 -14.78 -2.24 0.53
N LYS A 41 -15.75 -2.87 -0.15
CA LYS A 41 -16.70 -3.78 0.46
C LYS A 41 -16.09 -5.15 0.81
N LEU A 42 -15.05 -5.56 0.06
CA LEU A 42 -14.30 -6.77 0.34
C LEU A 42 -13.27 -6.51 1.45
N ARG A 43 -12.94 -7.56 2.19
CA ARG A 43 -11.99 -7.50 3.30
C ARG A 43 -10.74 -8.32 3.00
N ARG A 44 -9.61 -7.92 3.56
CA ARG A 44 -8.46 -8.83 3.63
C ARG A 44 -8.87 -10.05 4.44
N PRO A 45 -8.47 -11.26 4.01
CA PRO A 45 -8.91 -12.49 4.66
C PRO A 45 -8.38 -12.61 6.08
N ASN A 46 -9.09 -13.39 6.89
CA ASN A 46 -8.62 -13.75 8.22
C ASN A 46 -7.26 -14.48 8.11
N PRO A 47 -6.26 -14.12 8.91
CA PRO A 47 -4.93 -14.75 8.90
C PRO A 47 -4.95 -16.28 9.09
N ASN A 48 -5.97 -16.80 9.77
CA ASN A 48 -6.13 -18.24 9.96
C ASN A 48 -6.72 -18.98 8.75
N SER A 49 -7.17 -18.26 7.72
CA SER A 49 -7.82 -18.86 6.55
C SER A 49 -6.91 -18.93 5.30
N VAL A 50 -5.83 -18.15 5.26
CA VAL A 50 -4.91 -18.07 4.12
C VAL A 50 -3.49 -17.74 4.58
N PRO A 51 -2.46 -18.08 3.81
CA PRO A 51 -1.09 -17.63 4.04
C PRO A 51 -0.94 -16.15 3.67
N TRP A 52 -1.46 -15.27 4.51
CA TRP A 52 -1.63 -13.82 4.28
C TRP A 52 -0.32 -13.06 4.06
N ASP A 53 0.79 -13.58 4.58
CA ASP A 53 2.15 -13.03 4.48
C ASP A 53 2.86 -13.41 3.17
N THR A 54 2.17 -14.11 2.27
CA THR A 54 2.68 -14.47 0.95
C THR A 54 2.16 -13.54 -0.15
N LYS A 55 2.99 -13.34 -1.18
CA LYS A 55 2.57 -12.60 -2.39
C LYS A 55 1.94 -13.53 -3.42
N ALA A 56 1.03 -14.41 -2.95
CA ALA A 56 0.35 -15.38 -3.80
C ALA A 56 -0.69 -14.71 -4.70
N SER A 57 -0.73 -15.09 -5.99
CA SER A 57 -1.67 -14.50 -6.97
C SER A 57 -3.14 -14.67 -6.58
N GLY A 58 -3.49 -15.77 -5.91
CA GLY A 58 -4.85 -16.04 -5.43
C GLY A 58 -5.37 -15.00 -4.43
N LEU A 59 -4.49 -14.31 -3.70
CA LEU A 59 -4.86 -13.25 -2.77
C LEU A 59 -5.17 -11.90 -3.45
N TYR A 60 -4.81 -11.76 -4.75
CA TYR A 60 -5.06 -10.55 -5.51
C TYR A 60 -6.45 -10.48 -6.15
N MET A 61 -7.20 -11.57 -6.16
CA MET A 61 -8.57 -11.57 -6.71
C MET A 61 -9.45 -10.50 -6.05
N ILE A 62 -9.46 -10.45 -4.72
CA ILE A 62 -10.24 -9.45 -3.97
C ILE A 62 -9.72 -8.03 -4.21
N CYS A 63 -8.40 -7.86 -4.38
CA CYS A 63 -7.80 -6.57 -4.71
C CYS A 63 -8.24 -6.09 -6.09
N THR A 64 -8.21 -6.98 -7.10
CA THR A 64 -8.67 -6.68 -8.46
C THR A 64 -10.14 -6.27 -8.50
N LEU A 65 -11.02 -7.02 -7.82
CA LEU A 65 -12.43 -6.69 -7.75
C LEU A 65 -12.68 -5.35 -7.06
N SER A 66 -11.96 -5.07 -5.96
CA SER A 66 -12.05 -3.80 -5.23
C SER A 66 -11.59 -2.62 -6.09
N LYS A 67 -10.49 -2.79 -6.83
CA LYS A 67 -9.98 -1.76 -7.74
C LYS A 67 -10.95 -1.47 -8.88
N HIS A 68 -11.51 -2.49 -9.53
CA HIS A 68 -12.51 -2.31 -10.58
C HIS A 68 -13.75 -1.58 -10.07
N GLU A 69 -14.22 -1.87 -8.85
CA GLU A 69 -15.35 -1.14 -8.25
C GLU A 69 -14.97 0.32 -7.98
N ALA A 70 -13.76 0.57 -7.46
CA ALA A 70 -13.27 1.93 -7.24
C ALA A 70 -13.22 2.75 -8.53
N GLU A 71 -12.61 2.21 -9.59
CA GLU A 71 -12.50 2.87 -10.90
C GLU A 71 -13.88 3.15 -11.52
N LYS A 72 -14.83 2.20 -11.42
CA LYS A 72 -16.22 2.40 -11.87
C LYS A 72 -16.92 3.55 -11.15
N ASN A 73 -16.54 3.83 -9.90
CA ASN A 73 -17.09 4.90 -9.07
C ASN A 73 -16.24 6.19 -9.13
N GLY A 74 -15.27 6.30 -10.03
CA GLY A 74 -14.44 7.49 -10.23
C GLY A 74 -13.30 7.68 -9.22
N PHE A 75 -12.95 6.64 -8.46
CA PHE A 75 -11.79 6.63 -7.59
C PHE A 75 -10.57 6.02 -8.30
N THR A 76 -9.38 6.38 -7.85
CA THR A 76 -8.13 5.86 -8.44
C THR A 76 -7.82 4.45 -7.96
N ASP A 77 -8.12 4.13 -6.70
CA ASP A 77 -7.84 2.83 -6.08
C ASP A 77 -8.81 2.60 -4.91
N SER A 78 -8.62 1.52 -4.15
CA SER A 78 -9.49 1.16 -3.02
C SER A 78 -8.68 0.92 -1.75
N LEU A 79 -9.15 1.45 -0.63
CA LEU A 79 -8.68 1.11 0.70
C LEU A 79 -9.38 -0.17 1.16
N MET A 80 -8.61 -1.18 1.52
CA MET A 80 -9.11 -2.43 2.08
C MET A 80 -9.04 -2.42 3.60
N LEU A 81 -10.06 -2.99 4.23
CA LEU A 81 -10.05 -3.26 5.66
C LEU A 81 -9.71 -4.73 5.90
N ASP A 82 -9.23 -5.04 7.10
CA ASP A 82 -9.06 -6.42 7.56
C ASP A 82 -10.41 -7.05 7.93
N HIS A 83 -10.38 -8.30 8.36
CA HIS A 83 -11.56 -9.07 8.78
C HIS A 83 -12.20 -8.56 10.08
N GLU A 84 -11.54 -7.67 10.80
CA GLU A 84 -12.04 -6.99 12.02
C GLU A 84 -12.45 -5.54 11.75
N ASP A 85 -12.54 -5.11 10.48
CA ASP A 85 -12.84 -3.74 10.06
C ASP A 85 -11.82 -2.69 10.53
N ASN A 86 -10.55 -3.07 10.71
CA ASN A 86 -9.46 -2.10 10.81
C ASN A 86 -8.93 -1.79 9.41
N ILE A 87 -8.33 -0.62 9.25
CA ILE A 87 -7.61 -0.27 8.02
C ILE A 87 -6.43 -1.25 7.85
N ALA A 88 -6.32 -1.84 6.67
CA ALA A 88 -5.25 -2.75 6.29
C ALA A 88 -4.28 -2.07 5.31
N GLU A 89 -4.60 -2.08 4.04
CA GLU A 89 -3.76 -1.56 2.96
C GLU A 89 -4.63 -1.12 1.77
N ALA A 90 -4.07 -0.51 0.73
CA ALA A 90 -4.73 -0.36 -0.56
C ALA A 90 -4.67 -1.67 -1.35
N THR A 91 -5.19 -1.71 -2.60
CA THR A 91 -5.26 -2.97 -3.37
C THR A 91 -3.89 -3.56 -3.72
N GLY A 92 -2.82 -2.76 -3.72
CA GLY A 92 -1.46 -3.22 -4.04
C GLY A 92 -0.35 -2.42 -3.33
N ALA A 93 -0.67 -1.70 -2.24
CA ALA A 93 0.27 -0.82 -1.55
C ALA A 93 -0.12 -0.65 -0.08
N ASN A 94 0.87 -0.56 0.81
CA ASN A 94 0.62 -0.23 2.21
C ASN A 94 0.25 1.24 2.38
N ILE A 95 -0.32 1.61 3.53
CA ILE A 95 -0.85 2.95 3.79
C ILE A 95 -0.23 3.56 5.04
N PHE A 96 -0.02 4.87 5.00
CA PHE A 96 0.41 5.71 6.10
C PHE A 96 -0.51 6.92 6.26
N PHE A 97 -0.70 7.35 7.49
CA PHE A 97 -1.40 8.56 7.85
C PHE A 97 -0.47 9.47 8.66
N LYS A 98 -0.61 10.78 8.48
CA LYS A 98 0.09 11.79 9.27
C LYS A 98 -0.92 12.53 10.16
N ASP A 99 -0.64 12.64 11.45
CA ASP A 99 -1.46 13.41 12.37
C ASP A 99 -1.03 14.89 12.46
N ASN A 100 -1.72 15.66 13.29
CA ASN A 100 -1.42 17.09 13.52
C ASN A 100 -0.09 17.32 14.27
N ASN A 101 0.39 16.34 15.03
CA ASN A 101 1.66 16.43 15.75
C ASN A 101 2.86 16.17 14.83
N GLY A 102 2.62 15.66 13.62
CA GLY A 102 3.67 15.27 12.68
C GLY A 102 4.03 13.80 12.75
N ASP A 103 3.44 13.03 13.65
CA ASP A 103 3.66 11.60 13.78
C ASP A 103 3.03 10.85 12.59
N LEU A 104 3.70 9.78 12.16
CA LEU A 104 3.17 8.87 11.14
C LEU A 104 2.53 7.65 11.80
N HIS A 105 1.37 7.27 11.31
CA HIS A 105 0.65 6.07 11.73
C HIS A 105 0.51 5.12 10.55
N THR A 106 0.77 3.84 10.76
CA THR A 106 0.57 2.80 9.75
C THR A 106 -0.02 1.55 10.40
N PRO A 107 -0.90 0.83 9.71
CA PRO A 107 -1.46 -0.41 10.22
C PRO A 107 -0.38 -1.47 10.49
N ILE A 108 -0.60 -2.31 11.54
CA ILE A 108 0.22 -3.48 11.81
C ILE A 108 -0.05 -4.51 10.71
N PRO A 109 0.99 -5.04 10.03
CA PRO A 109 0.81 -6.00 8.94
C PRO A 109 0.58 -7.42 9.50
N ASP A 110 -0.62 -7.66 10.03
CA ASP A 110 -1.06 -8.94 10.62
C ASP A 110 -2.07 -9.70 9.75
N SER A 111 -2.52 -9.10 8.64
CA SER A 111 -3.46 -9.66 7.67
C SER A 111 -3.16 -9.27 6.21
N PHE A 112 -2.02 -8.62 5.99
CA PHE A 112 -1.56 -8.14 4.69
C PHE A 112 -0.02 -8.04 4.68
N LEU A 113 0.58 -7.84 3.51
CA LEU A 113 2.03 -7.87 3.34
C LEU A 113 2.73 -6.71 4.08
N ASP A 114 3.78 -7.04 4.84
CA ASP A 114 4.75 -6.06 5.34
C ASP A 114 5.71 -5.67 4.22
N GLY A 115 5.33 -4.65 3.45
CA GLY A 115 6.02 -4.23 2.25
C GLY A 115 7.45 -3.74 2.51
N ILE A 116 8.38 -4.10 1.61
CA ILE A 116 9.78 -3.62 1.67
C ILE A 116 9.83 -2.09 1.63
N THR A 117 9.03 -1.47 0.75
CA THR A 117 8.93 0.01 0.67
C THR A 117 8.37 0.59 1.97
N ARG A 118 7.37 -0.06 2.59
CA ARG A 118 6.84 0.35 3.90
C ARG A 118 7.95 0.41 4.96
N ARG A 119 8.74 -0.66 5.10
CA ARG A 119 9.86 -0.73 6.06
C ARG A 119 10.91 0.33 5.77
N CYS A 120 11.29 0.50 4.51
CA CYS A 120 12.23 1.55 4.10
C CYS A 120 11.74 2.95 4.48
N VAL A 121 10.46 3.25 4.29
CA VAL A 121 9.86 4.54 4.67
C VAL A 121 9.84 4.73 6.19
N ILE A 122 9.60 3.67 6.97
CA ILE A 122 9.71 3.72 8.43
C ILE A 122 11.13 4.11 8.86
N ASP A 123 12.14 3.50 8.24
CA ASP A 123 13.56 3.78 8.55
C ASP A 123 13.95 5.21 8.15
N ILE A 124 13.52 5.67 6.96
CA ILE A 124 13.73 7.05 6.53
C ILE A 124 13.08 8.04 7.51
N ALA A 125 11.82 7.80 7.89
CA ALA A 125 11.09 8.66 8.82
C ALA A 125 11.82 8.75 10.18
N LYS A 126 12.22 7.59 10.74
CA LYS A 126 12.98 7.53 11.99
C LYS A 126 14.32 8.28 11.88
N SER A 127 15.06 8.15 10.79
CA SER A 127 16.34 8.87 10.57
C SER A 127 16.15 10.39 10.51
N LYS A 128 14.95 10.86 10.17
CA LYS A 128 14.58 12.28 10.17
C LYS A 128 13.95 12.75 11.49
N GLY A 129 13.92 11.91 12.51
CA GLY A 129 13.29 12.24 13.79
C GLY A 129 11.77 12.24 13.78
N ILE A 130 11.16 11.68 12.74
CA ILE A 130 9.70 11.54 12.64
C ILE A 130 9.29 10.26 13.38
N LYS A 131 8.42 10.39 14.37
CA LYS A 131 7.89 9.23 15.09
C LYS A 131 6.93 8.45 14.21
N VAL A 132 7.12 7.11 14.18
CA VAL A 132 6.23 6.19 13.47
C VAL A 132 5.57 5.26 14.44
N ILE A 133 4.24 5.18 14.38
CA ILE A 133 3.38 4.39 15.26
C ILE A 133 2.69 3.30 14.43
N GLU A 134 3.11 2.07 14.64
CA GLU A 134 2.47 0.89 14.06
C GLU A 134 1.35 0.43 14.98
N ARG A 135 0.10 0.47 14.52
CA ARG A 135 -1.08 0.12 15.33
C ARG A 135 -2.29 -0.25 14.48
N LYS A 136 -3.29 -0.88 15.08
CA LYS A 136 -4.61 -1.01 14.47
C LYS A 136 -5.29 0.36 14.38
N ILE A 137 -5.91 0.66 13.25
CA ILE A 137 -6.55 1.96 12.96
C ILE A 137 -7.96 1.69 12.44
N LYS A 138 -8.96 2.28 13.09
CA LYS A 138 -10.35 2.20 12.60
C LYS A 138 -10.64 3.27 11.55
N PRO A 139 -11.50 3.00 10.54
CA PRO A 139 -11.83 3.98 9.50
C PRO A 139 -12.30 5.33 10.03
N LYS A 140 -13.04 5.36 11.13
CA LYS A 140 -13.50 6.62 11.75
C LYS A 140 -12.38 7.50 12.25
N GLU A 141 -11.21 6.94 12.54
CA GLU A 141 -10.05 7.72 13.00
C GLU A 141 -9.41 8.57 11.89
N MET A 142 -9.75 8.29 10.62
CA MET A 142 -9.24 9.07 9.47
C MET A 142 -9.53 10.57 9.58
N GLN A 143 -10.59 10.96 10.30
CA GLN A 143 -10.89 12.37 10.60
C GLN A 143 -9.83 13.08 11.44
N ASN A 144 -8.96 12.35 12.13
CA ASN A 144 -7.92 12.90 13.01
C ASN A 144 -6.57 13.05 12.27
N PHE A 145 -6.48 12.64 11.02
CA PHE A 145 -5.27 12.71 10.22
C PHE A 145 -5.35 13.83 9.19
N VAL A 146 -4.23 14.50 8.97
CA VAL A 146 -4.11 15.62 8.02
C VAL A 146 -3.42 15.23 6.72
N GLY A 147 -2.64 14.15 6.70
CA GLY A 147 -1.95 13.64 5.53
C GLY A 147 -2.13 12.13 5.37
N CYS A 148 -2.06 11.66 4.13
CA CYS A 148 -2.15 10.23 3.81
C CYS A 148 -1.31 9.92 2.58
N PHE A 149 -0.66 8.75 2.56
CA PHE A 149 0.09 8.27 1.39
C PHE A 149 0.18 6.75 1.37
N LEU A 150 0.40 6.22 0.18
CA LEU A 150 0.65 4.81 -0.07
C LEU A 150 2.14 4.53 -0.26
N THR A 151 2.55 3.29 0.01
CA THR A 151 3.92 2.81 -0.24
C THR A 151 3.93 1.45 -0.91
N GLY A 152 4.73 1.30 -1.97
CA GLY A 152 4.86 0.04 -2.70
C GLY A 152 5.97 0.13 -3.75
N THR A 153 6.42 -1.00 -4.29
CA THR A 153 7.50 -1.02 -5.29
C THR A 153 7.14 -0.20 -6.53
N ALA A 154 5.95 -0.40 -7.08
CA ALA A 154 5.48 0.33 -8.25
C ALA A 154 4.90 1.72 -7.90
N ALA A 155 4.20 1.80 -6.76
CA ALA A 155 3.61 3.05 -6.28
C ALA A 155 4.65 4.00 -5.65
N GLU A 156 5.83 3.50 -5.28
CA GLU A 156 6.83 4.24 -4.50
C GLU A 156 6.19 4.90 -3.27
N ILE A 157 6.21 6.21 -3.18
CA ILE A 157 5.44 6.99 -2.21
C ILE A 157 4.42 7.83 -2.99
N THR A 158 3.16 7.44 -2.88
CA THR A 158 2.05 8.08 -3.61
C THR A 158 1.13 8.81 -2.64
N PRO A 159 1.01 10.14 -2.72
CA PRO A 159 0.08 10.90 -1.88
C PRO A 159 -1.38 10.51 -2.14
N VAL A 160 -2.18 10.48 -1.07
CA VAL A 160 -3.63 10.30 -1.11
C VAL A 160 -4.29 11.59 -0.66
N SER A 161 -5.17 12.15 -1.49
CA SER A 161 -5.90 13.39 -1.17
C SER A 161 -7.28 13.14 -0.59
N LYS A 162 -7.86 11.95 -0.83
CA LYS A 162 -9.22 11.63 -0.39
C LYS A 162 -9.43 10.13 -0.21
N ILE A 163 -10.12 9.74 0.86
CA ILE A 163 -10.66 8.39 1.05
C ILE A 163 -12.14 8.55 1.41
N ASP A 164 -13.06 8.14 0.52
CA ASP A 164 -14.50 8.39 0.62
C ASP A 164 -14.79 9.86 0.98
N LYS A 165 -15.30 10.11 2.18
CA LYS A 165 -15.63 11.46 2.69
C LYS A 165 -14.45 12.17 3.37
N TYR A 166 -13.32 11.48 3.64
CA TYR A 166 -12.18 12.02 4.36
C TYR A 166 -11.20 12.66 3.38
N ASN A 167 -10.78 13.90 3.67
CA ASN A 167 -9.83 14.64 2.83
C ASN A 167 -8.48 14.79 3.55
N PHE A 168 -7.40 14.71 2.79
CA PHE A 168 -6.03 14.81 3.27
C PHE A 168 -5.25 15.83 2.47
N THR A 169 -4.31 16.49 3.12
CA THR A 169 -3.41 17.43 2.48
C THR A 169 -2.15 16.72 1.97
N VAL A 170 -1.78 16.98 0.73
CA VAL A 170 -0.47 16.58 0.20
C VAL A 170 0.59 17.51 0.82
N CYS A 171 1.10 17.12 1.98
CA CYS A 171 1.99 17.96 2.77
C CYS A 171 3.48 17.76 2.41
N SER A 172 4.33 18.72 2.82
CA SER A 172 5.77 18.71 2.55
C SER A 172 6.49 17.46 3.06
N VAL A 173 6.07 16.90 4.19
CA VAL A 173 6.64 15.66 4.76
C VAL A 173 6.52 14.49 3.78
N ILE A 174 5.38 14.34 3.10
CA ILE A 174 5.18 13.26 2.11
C ILE A 174 6.15 13.44 0.93
N LYS A 175 6.33 14.68 0.46
CA LYS A 175 7.28 15.00 -0.61
C LYS A 175 8.72 14.70 -0.18
N ASP A 176 9.10 15.12 1.02
CA ASP A 176 10.43 14.92 1.59
C ASP A 176 10.80 13.43 1.77
N LEU A 177 9.82 12.63 2.23
CA LEU A 177 9.96 11.19 2.30
C LEU A 177 10.11 10.56 0.90
N SER A 178 9.34 11.05 -0.09
CA SER A 178 9.41 10.58 -1.47
C SER A 178 10.77 10.87 -2.10
N GLU A 179 11.28 12.10 -1.95
CA GLU A 179 12.61 12.48 -2.45
C GLU A 179 13.72 11.65 -1.80
N SER A 180 13.63 11.41 -0.49
CA SER A 180 14.60 10.58 0.24
C SER A 180 14.56 9.11 -0.22
N TYR A 181 13.36 8.55 -0.43
CA TYR A 181 13.19 7.21 -0.96
C TYR A 181 13.77 7.10 -2.38
N GLN A 182 13.45 8.05 -3.26
CA GLN A 182 13.97 8.07 -4.63
C GLN A 182 15.50 8.17 -4.67
N ALA A 183 16.12 8.94 -3.76
CA ALA A 183 17.56 9.04 -3.66
C ALA A 183 18.21 7.69 -3.30
N ILE A 184 17.53 6.84 -2.52
CA ILE A 184 18.01 5.49 -2.17
C ILE A 184 17.88 4.54 -3.36
N VAL A 185 16.69 4.47 -3.99
CA VAL A 185 16.42 3.47 -5.02
C VAL A 185 16.98 3.81 -6.40
N ARG A 186 17.28 5.10 -6.64
CA ARG A 186 17.88 5.59 -7.89
C ARG A 186 19.30 6.06 -7.71
N LYS A 187 20.00 5.61 -6.67
CA LYS A 187 21.42 5.88 -6.53
C LYS A 187 22.13 5.47 -7.81
N LYS A 188 22.50 6.44 -8.65
CA LYS A 188 23.46 6.21 -9.72
C LYS A 188 24.74 5.81 -9.01
N ASN A 189 25.22 4.58 -9.22
CA ASN A 189 26.56 4.21 -8.82
C ASN A 189 27.46 5.31 -9.38
N ALA A 190 28.12 6.05 -8.49
CA ALA A 190 29.25 6.87 -8.90
C ALA A 190 30.24 5.88 -9.51
N ALA A 191 30.39 5.94 -10.83
CA ALA A 191 31.40 5.18 -11.57
C ALA A 191 32.79 5.65 -11.17
#